data_b7fb80dee7c52e43b01afdc3cc8d0e80
#
_entry.id   b7fb80dee7c52e43b01afdc3cc8d0e80
#
_cell.length_a   1.000
_cell.length_b   1.000
_cell.length_c   1.000
_cell.angle_alpha   90.00
_cell.angle_beta   90.00
_cell.angle_gamma   90.00
#
_symmetry.space_group_name_H-M   'P 1'
#
loop_
_entity.id
_entity.type
_entity.pdbx_description
1 polymer ?
#
loop_
_entity_poly.entity_id
_entity_poly.type
_entity_poly.pdbx_seq_one_letter_code
_entity_poly.pdbx_strand_id
1 'polypeptide(L)'
;MRGVMLVWIALTHLPTAASSWVNQPFGFVGAAEGFIFLSALFTGRIYFRIAEYDGYRAMTRKLWTRTLRLYSYHAFLLAFAFLVAVPVASHGDRPGLHNLLDFYFTAGAKQAVTEAALLIYRPPLLDILPMYILFLLFTSIAIPLARNIGWKPILWTSFAFWVLAQFGFRSAEHTFMMRYIPTRIPLNEMGSFDLWARQFLWFAGVWLGVRWAQESLPLETWARRAAIPAVVIAVFCFIIRRKLAHGLELGAFEFLFDKWHLGPIRMLDFAAVAALLILSRPITKTAAIRPLVLLGQSSLQVFCVHLLFCFAGLTLMGNASMLNGWRQFTLVSMTFTAMLITAKIFSKSEAKNERQGKTQISSGSGPARVTNLGVGSEQRFDSSRSKVG
;
A
#
# COMPACT_ATOMS: atom_id res chain seq x y z
N MET A 1 2.36 11.22 -7.10
CA MET A 1 1.58 10.92 -5.90
C MET A 1 2.22 9.88 -4.98
N ARG A 2 2.57 8.63 -5.40
CA ARG A 2 3.21 7.63 -4.51
C ARG A 2 4.46 8.15 -3.80
N GLY A 3 5.34 8.88 -4.50
CA GLY A 3 6.55 9.46 -3.89
C GLY A 3 6.22 10.50 -2.80
N VAL A 4 5.17 11.28 -2.99
CA VAL A 4 4.68 12.21 -1.94
C VAL A 4 4.22 11.45 -0.71
N MET A 5 3.46 10.36 -0.90
CA MET A 5 3.02 9.50 0.22
C MET A 5 4.21 8.87 0.96
N LEU A 6 5.26 8.45 0.25
CA LEU A 6 6.47 7.91 0.88
C LEU A 6 7.22 8.95 1.71
N VAL A 7 7.36 10.17 1.20
CA VAL A 7 7.93 11.30 1.97
C VAL A 7 7.09 11.55 3.23
N TRP A 8 5.79 11.58 3.06
CA TRP A 8 4.87 11.79 4.18
C TRP A 8 4.94 10.66 5.21
N ILE A 9 4.93 9.39 4.78
CA ILE A 9 5.12 8.22 5.66
C ILE A 9 6.45 8.32 6.41
N ALA A 10 7.55 8.63 5.71
CA ALA A 10 8.86 8.74 6.33
C ALA A 10 8.88 9.81 7.43
N LEU A 11 8.32 10.98 7.17
CA LEU A 11 8.24 12.06 8.17
C LEU A 11 7.37 11.68 9.38
N THR A 12 6.30 10.91 9.18
CA THR A 12 5.42 10.50 10.29
C THR A 12 6.02 9.40 11.17
N HIS A 13 6.93 8.58 10.64
CA HIS A 13 7.52 7.45 11.38
C HIS A 13 8.85 7.78 12.04
N LEU A 14 9.59 8.80 11.56
CA LEU A 14 10.83 9.22 12.19
C LEU A 14 10.54 9.84 13.56
N PRO A 15 11.30 9.49 14.63
CA PRO A 15 11.09 9.97 15.98
C PRO A 15 11.59 11.41 16.13
N THR A 16 10.98 12.35 15.43
CA THR A 16 11.34 13.77 15.36
C THR A 16 10.14 14.67 15.66
N ALA A 17 10.38 15.92 16.05
CA ALA A 17 9.31 16.88 16.26
C ALA A 17 8.45 17.11 15.01
N ALA A 18 9.02 16.91 13.81
CA ALA A 18 8.27 17.00 12.56
C ALA A 18 7.12 15.98 12.47
N SER A 19 7.27 14.79 13.10
CA SER A 19 6.25 13.73 13.04
C SER A 19 4.91 14.17 13.61
N SER A 20 4.90 14.97 14.67
CA SER A 20 3.66 15.50 15.29
C SER A 20 2.93 16.48 14.36
N TRP A 21 3.66 17.28 13.60
CA TRP A 21 3.10 18.28 12.69
C TRP A 21 2.52 17.66 11.40
N VAL A 22 3.20 16.63 10.89
CA VAL A 22 2.80 15.96 9.63
C VAL A 22 1.84 14.81 9.85
N ASN A 23 1.60 14.39 11.08
CA ASN A 23 0.63 13.35 11.40
C ASN A 23 -0.79 13.89 11.23
N GLN A 24 -1.47 13.47 10.15
CA GLN A 24 -2.85 13.85 9.85
C GLN A 24 -3.07 15.36 9.68
N PRO A 25 -2.36 16.03 8.76
CA PRO A 25 -2.41 17.48 8.59
C PRO A 25 -3.73 17.98 7.97
N PHE A 26 -4.48 17.09 7.29
CA PHE A 26 -5.73 17.40 6.56
C PHE A 26 -6.96 16.78 7.24
N GLY A 27 -7.04 16.81 8.56
CA GLY A 27 -8.12 16.18 9.33
C GLY A 27 -7.69 14.82 9.88
N PHE A 28 -8.40 13.75 9.54
CA PHE A 28 -8.12 12.39 10.02
C PHE A 28 -7.36 11.53 9.01
N VAL A 29 -7.18 12.00 7.79
CA VAL A 29 -6.45 11.27 6.73
C VAL A 29 -4.97 11.22 7.04
N GLY A 30 -4.40 10.02 7.00
CA GLY A 30 -2.97 9.78 7.11
C GLY A 30 -2.36 9.34 5.77
N ALA A 31 -1.04 9.33 5.73
CA ALA A 31 -0.31 8.88 4.55
C ALA A 31 -0.55 7.39 4.22
N ALA A 32 -0.85 6.58 5.23
CA ALA A 32 -1.08 5.14 5.07
C ALA A 32 -2.34 4.85 4.24
N GLU A 33 -3.46 5.53 4.51
CA GLU A 33 -4.70 5.36 3.76
C GLU A 33 -4.51 5.72 2.28
N GLY A 34 -3.85 6.86 2.01
CA GLY A 34 -3.52 7.27 0.65
C GLY A 34 -2.61 6.28 -0.07
N PHE A 35 -1.61 5.76 0.62
CA PHE A 35 -0.67 4.79 0.05
C PHE A 35 -1.32 3.43 -0.24
N ILE A 36 -2.17 2.94 0.67
CA ILE A 36 -2.95 1.70 0.50
C ILE A 36 -3.86 1.83 -0.72
N PHE A 37 -4.67 2.89 -0.77
CA PHE A 37 -5.63 3.10 -1.86
C PHE A 37 -4.95 3.26 -3.22
N LEU A 38 -3.90 4.08 -3.33
CA LEU A 38 -3.15 4.25 -4.57
C LEU A 38 -2.49 2.95 -5.03
N SER A 39 -1.96 2.16 -4.09
CA SER A 39 -1.37 0.86 -4.39
C SER A 39 -2.40 -0.13 -4.91
N ALA A 40 -3.59 -0.16 -4.30
CA ALA A 40 -4.73 -0.96 -4.72
C ALA A 40 -5.22 -0.55 -6.13
N LEU A 41 -5.39 0.74 -6.36
CA LEU A 41 -5.80 1.31 -7.65
C LEU A 41 -4.87 0.88 -8.79
N PHE A 42 -3.57 1.02 -8.61
CA PHE A 42 -2.61 0.59 -9.61
C PHE A 42 -2.53 -0.93 -9.73
N THR A 43 -2.70 -1.67 -8.64
CA THR A 43 -2.78 -3.13 -8.68
C THR A 43 -3.97 -3.57 -9.53
N GLY A 44 -5.16 -3.06 -9.27
CA GLY A 44 -6.34 -3.36 -10.08
C GLY A 44 -6.13 -3.06 -11.55
N ARG A 45 -5.62 -1.86 -11.88
CA ARG A 45 -5.40 -1.45 -13.27
C ARG A 45 -4.38 -2.31 -14.01
N ILE A 46 -3.23 -2.57 -13.39
CA ILE A 46 -2.13 -3.30 -14.03
C ILE A 46 -2.49 -4.76 -14.20
N TYR A 47 -2.96 -5.40 -13.13
CA TYR A 47 -3.20 -6.85 -13.16
C TYR A 47 -4.46 -7.22 -13.93
N PHE A 48 -5.47 -6.36 -13.99
CA PHE A 48 -6.59 -6.54 -14.91
C PHE A 48 -6.12 -6.52 -16.37
N ARG A 49 -5.29 -5.55 -16.75
CA ARG A 49 -4.72 -5.52 -18.12
C ARG A 49 -3.91 -6.78 -18.43
N ILE A 50 -3.10 -7.26 -17.48
CA ILE A 50 -2.38 -8.52 -17.66
C ILE A 50 -3.36 -9.68 -17.84
N ALA A 51 -4.48 -9.71 -17.09
CA ALA A 51 -5.50 -10.74 -17.26
C ALA A 51 -6.16 -10.71 -18.64
N GLU A 52 -6.38 -9.52 -19.20
CA GLU A 52 -6.99 -9.35 -20.54
C GLU A 52 -6.03 -9.74 -21.66
N TYR A 53 -4.73 -9.36 -21.58
CA TYR A 53 -3.77 -9.61 -22.66
C TYR A 53 -3.08 -10.97 -22.54
N ASP A 54 -2.67 -11.37 -21.32
CA ASP A 54 -1.85 -12.57 -21.07
C ASP A 54 -2.66 -13.72 -20.41
N GLY A 55 -3.92 -13.44 -20.05
CA GLY A 55 -4.80 -14.38 -19.36
C GLY A 55 -4.66 -14.39 -17.83
N TYR A 56 -5.68 -14.95 -17.17
CA TYR A 56 -5.79 -14.96 -15.69
C TYR A 56 -4.68 -15.77 -15.00
N ARG A 57 -4.20 -16.85 -15.64
CA ARG A 57 -3.08 -17.66 -15.10
C ARG A 57 -1.79 -16.83 -15.04
N ALA A 58 -1.50 -16.06 -16.09
CA ALA A 58 -0.33 -15.18 -16.13
C ALA A 58 -0.45 -14.04 -15.10
N MET A 59 -1.64 -13.46 -14.97
CA MET A 59 -1.94 -12.46 -13.94
C MET A 59 -1.67 -13.01 -12.53
N THR A 60 -2.24 -14.17 -12.20
CA THR A 60 -2.07 -14.82 -10.89
C THR A 60 -0.59 -15.11 -10.61
N ARG A 61 0.14 -15.68 -11.57
CA ARG A 61 1.58 -15.94 -11.43
C ARG A 61 2.38 -14.65 -11.16
N LYS A 62 2.10 -13.56 -11.88
CA LYS A 62 2.76 -12.28 -11.69
C LYS A 62 2.40 -11.65 -10.32
N LEU A 63 1.15 -11.81 -9.84
CA LEU A 63 0.73 -11.40 -8.50
C LEU A 63 1.48 -12.18 -7.41
N TRP A 64 1.56 -13.51 -7.54
CA TRP A 64 2.31 -14.34 -6.61
C TRP A 64 3.80 -13.99 -6.58
N THR A 65 4.42 -13.76 -7.73
CA THR A 65 5.83 -13.30 -7.81
C THR A 65 6.01 -11.97 -7.08
N ARG A 66 5.06 -11.05 -7.22
CA ARG A 66 5.10 -9.77 -6.48
C ARG A 66 4.90 -9.98 -4.97
N THR A 67 4.00 -10.86 -4.58
CA THR A 67 3.74 -11.21 -3.18
C THR A 67 4.98 -11.83 -2.53
N LEU A 68 5.63 -12.79 -3.21
CA LEU A 68 6.88 -13.40 -2.74
C LEU A 68 8.02 -12.38 -2.62
N ARG A 69 8.14 -11.47 -3.59
CA ARG A 69 9.09 -10.36 -3.49
C ARG A 69 8.80 -9.48 -2.26
N LEU A 70 7.54 -9.17 -2.00
CA LEU A 70 7.16 -8.40 -0.82
C LEU A 70 7.47 -9.15 0.47
N TYR A 71 7.20 -10.45 0.49
CA TYR A 71 7.54 -11.32 1.62
C TYR A 71 9.06 -11.38 1.86
N SER A 72 9.88 -11.44 0.81
CA SER A 72 11.35 -11.44 0.97
C SER A 72 11.88 -10.13 1.58
N TYR A 73 11.29 -8.98 1.22
CA TYR A 73 11.61 -7.71 1.88
C TYR A 73 11.14 -7.67 3.34
N HIS A 74 9.96 -8.22 3.62
CA HIS A 74 9.47 -8.35 4.99
C HIS A 74 10.38 -9.26 5.83
N ALA A 75 10.77 -10.43 5.32
CA ALA A 75 11.69 -11.34 5.98
C ALA A 75 13.07 -10.69 6.23
N PHE A 76 13.57 -9.90 5.27
CA PHE A 76 14.80 -9.14 5.47
C PHE A 76 14.70 -8.12 6.62
N LEU A 77 13.58 -7.37 6.68
CA LEU A 77 13.36 -6.41 7.76
C LEU A 77 13.17 -7.09 9.12
N LEU A 78 12.49 -8.24 9.17
CA LEU A 78 12.38 -9.07 10.38
C LEU A 78 13.75 -9.58 10.83
N ALA A 79 14.57 -10.07 9.88
CA ALA A 79 15.93 -10.50 10.19
C ALA A 79 16.76 -9.34 10.76
N PHE A 80 16.65 -8.14 10.16
CA PHE A 80 17.28 -6.95 10.70
C PHE A 80 16.77 -6.61 12.12
N ALA A 81 15.44 -6.64 12.33
CA ALA A 81 14.84 -6.36 13.63
C ALA A 81 15.33 -7.34 14.71
N PHE A 82 15.35 -8.64 14.41
CA PHE A 82 15.71 -9.66 15.40
C PHE A 82 17.23 -9.83 15.59
N LEU A 83 18.03 -9.67 14.52
CA LEU A 83 19.49 -9.88 14.60
C LEU A 83 20.27 -8.60 14.93
N VAL A 84 19.70 -7.42 14.67
CA VAL A 84 20.38 -6.14 14.93
C VAL A 84 19.65 -5.32 16.00
N ALA A 85 18.33 -5.06 15.84
CA ALA A 85 17.63 -4.17 16.74
C ALA A 85 17.40 -4.80 18.12
N VAL A 86 17.13 -6.11 18.23
CA VAL A 86 16.99 -6.82 19.52
C VAL A 86 18.30 -6.76 20.34
N PRO A 87 19.48 -7.13 19.82
CA PRO A 87 20.74 -6.98 20.58
C PRO A 87 20.99 -5.54 21.03
N VAL A 88 20.73 -4.55 20.17
CA VAL A 88 20.87 -3.14 20.53
C VAL A 88 19.91 -2.74 21.66
N ALA A 89 18.66 -3.21 21.62
CA ALA A 89 17.69 -2.97 22.67
C ALA A 89 18.06 -3.65 24.00
N SER A 90 18.70 -4.83 23.95
CA SER A 90 19.12 -5.61 25.13
C SER A 90 20.37 -5.04 25.83
N HIS A 91 21.25 -4.34 25.10
CA HIS A 91 22.54 -3.84 25.63
C HIS A 91 22.50 -2.37 26.04
N GLY A 92 21.35 -1.73 26.08
CA GLY A 92 21.25 -0.32 26.45
C GLY A 92 19.85 0.10 26.79
N ASP A 93 19.74 1.26 27.44
CA ASP A 93 18.45 1.86 27.75
C ASP A 93 17.82 2.44 26.48
N ARG A 94 17.04 1.62 25.77
CA ARG A 94 16.40 1.91 24.48
C ARG A 94 14.92 1.53 24.52
N PRO A 95 14.11 2.19 25.35
CA PRO A 95 12.69 1.82 25.54
C PRO A 95 11.90 1.85 24.25
N GLY A 96 12.21 2.76 23.32
CA GLY A 96 11.54 2.81 22.01
C GLY A 96 11.71 1.55 21.17
N LEU A 97 12.92 0.95 21.15
CA LEU A 97 13.16 -0.32 20.48
C LEU A 97 12.59 -1.50 21.25
N HIS A 98 12.70 -1.48 22.57
CA HIS A 98 12.16 -2.52 23.44
C HIS A 98 10.64 -2.63 23.26
N ASN A 99 9.93 -1.51 23.37
CA ASN A 99 8.47 -1.47 23.16
C ASN A 99 8.05 -1.88 21.74
N LEU A 100 8.87 -1.57 20.73
CA LEU A 100 8.62 -1.99 19.36
C LEU A 100 8.67 -3.52 19.18
N LEU A 101 9.51 -4.20 19.98
CA LEU A 101 9.79 -5.63 19.90
C LEU A 101 9.38 -6.36 21.19
N ASP A 102 8.41 -5.82 21.92
CA ASP A 102 8.02 -6.32 23.24
C ASP A 102 7.66 -7.81 23.25
N PHE A 103 6.92 -8.27 22.24
CA PHE A 103 6.56 -9.68 22.12
C PHE A 103 7.77 -10.60 21.97
N TYR A 104 8.87 -10.15 21.36
CA TYR A 104 10.11 -10.93 21.29
C TYR A 104 10.72 -11.14 22.68
N PHE A 105 10.70 -10.12 23.53
CA PHE A 105 11.26 -10.19 24.86
C PHE A 105 10.36 -10.96 25.84
N THR A 106 9.05 -10.88 25.68
CA THR A 106 8.07 -11.52 26.57
C THR A 106 7.77 -12.98 26.22
N ALA A 107 7.62 -13.30 24.92
CA ALA A 107 7.29 -14.66 24.45
C ALA A 107 8.52 -15.50 24.08
N GLY A 108 9.68 -14.86 23.91
CA GLY A 108 10.94 -15.49 23.52
C GLY A 108 11.14 -15.58 22.01
N ALA A 109 12.41 -15.67 21.62
CA ALA A 109 12.86 -15.58 20.23
C ALA A 109 12.17 -16.59 19.29
N LYS A 110 12.07 -17.87 19.70
CA LYS A 110 11.49 -18.92 18.86
C LYS A 110 10.05 -18.61 18.48
N GLN A 111 9.23 -18.22 19.46
CA GLN A 111 7.81 -17.92 19.22
C GLN A 111 7.66 -16.66 18.39
N ALA A 112 8.34 -15.57 18.76
CA ALA A 112 8.27 -14.31 18.05
C ALA A 112 8.69 -14.44 16.58
N VAL A 113 9.80 -15.15 16.29
CA VAL A 113 10.28 -15.37 14.92
C VAL A 113 9.30 -16.22 14.12
N THR A 114 8.78 -17.31 14.71
CA THR A 114 7.83 -18.18 14.02
C THR A 114 6.54 -17.46 13.69
N GLU A 115 5.96 -16.74 14.66
CA GLU A 115 4.70 -16.02 14.45
C GLU A 115 4.86 -14.81 13.50
N ALA A 116 6.01 -14.14 13.51
CA ALA A 116 6.31 -13.08 12.55
C ALA A 116 6.46 -13.64 11.12
N ALA A 117 7.12 -14.78 10.95
CA ALA A 117 7.23 -15.46 9.66
C ALA A 117 5.85 -15.91 9.13
N LEU A 118 4.94 -16.31 10.00
CA LEU A 118 3.56 -16.66 9.68
C LEU A 118 2.64 -15.43 9.50
N LEU A 119 3.16 -14.20 9.58
CA LEU A 119 2.43 -12.94 9.50
C LEU A 119 1.39 -12.74 10.61
N ILE A 120 1.51 -13.45 11.72
CA ILE A 120 0.66 -13.34 12.92
C ILE A 120 1.18 -12.21 13.79
N TYR A 121 2.44 -12.33 14.26
CA TYR A 121 3.14 -11.23 14.94
C TYR A 121 3.54 -10.17 13.93
N ARG A 122 3.11 -8.94 14.16
CA ARG A 122 3.32 -7.80 13.27
C ARG A 122 3.88 -6.63 14.08
N PRO A 123 5.20 -6.59 14.30
CA PRO A 123 5.80 -5.49 15.04
C PRO A 123 5.39 -4.15 14.45
N PRO A 124 5.11 -3.12 15.24
CA PRO A 124 4.86 -1.78 14.75
C PRO A 124 5.95 -1.34 13.75
N LEU A 125 5.63 -0.47 12.80
CA LEU A 125 6.43 -0.10 11.63
C LEU A 125 6.57 -1.19 10.56
N LEU A 126 6.60 -2.49 10.91
CA LEU A 126 6.70 -3.60 9.96
C LEU A 126 5.34 -4.17 9.57
N ASP A 127 4.27 -3.81 10.26
CA ASP A 127 2.91 -4.34 10.17
C ASP A 127 2.19 -4.07 8.83
N ILE A 128 2.61 -3.04 8.11
CA ILE A 128 2.02 -2.71 6.81
C ILE A 128 2.38 -3.72 5.72
N LEU A 129 3.57 -4.34 5.76
CA LEU A 129 4.00 -5.31 4.75
C LEU A 129 3.19 -6.62 4.80
N PRO A 130 2.97 -7.26 5.98
CA PRO A 130 2.05 -8.38 6.12
C PRO A 130 0.66 -8.11 5.57
N MET A 131 0.11 -6.94 5.86
CA MET A 131 -1.20 -6.53 5.35
C MET A 131 -1.22 -6.48 3.80
N TYR A 132 -0.18 -5.91 3.17
CA TYR A 132 -0.07 -5.89 1.71
C TYR A 132 0.11 -7.27 1.10
N ILE A 133 0.86 -8.17 1.74
CA ILE A 133 1.02 -9.57 1.31
C ILE A 133 -0.35 -10.24 1.23
N LEU A 134 -1.14 -10.15 2.30
CA LEU A 134 -2.49 -10.72 2.35
C LEU A 134 -3.42 -10.08 1.30
N PHE A 135 -3.38 -8.76 1.15
CA PHE A 135 -4.20 -8.07 0.16
C PHE A 135 -3.87 -8.47 -1.28
N LEU A 136 -2.61 -8.69 -1.62
CA LEU A 136 -2.22 -9.18 -2.95
C LEU A 136 -2.67 -10.63 -3.18
N LEU A 137 -2.57 -11.49 -2.15
CA LEU A 137 -3.09 -12.85 -2.20
C LEU A 137 -4.60 -12.85 -2.46
N PHE A 138 -5.38 -12.10 -1.70
CA PHE A 138 -6.82 -11.97 -1.93
C PHE A 138 -7.17 -11.35 -3.28
N THR A 139 -6.35 -10.40 -3.78
CA THR A 139 -6.56 -9.80 -5.11
C THR A 139 -6.41 -10.83 -6.22
N SER A 140 -5.51 -11.83 -6.06
CA SER A 140 -5.32 -12.90 -7.02
C SER A 140 -6.55 -13.78 -7.19
N ILE A 141 -7.43 -13.79 -6.21
CA ILE A 141 -8.73 -14.50 -6.21
C ILE A 141 -9.85 -13.55 -6.64
N ALA A 142 -9.85 -12.31 -6.12
CA ALA A 142 -10.95 -11.37 -6.32
C ALA A 142 -11.12 -10.93 -7.79
N ILE A 143 -10.03 -10.70 -8.55
CA ILE A 143 -10.13 -10.29 -9.95
C ILE A 143 -10.74 -11.40 -10.82
N PRO A 144 -10.30 -12.69 -10.76
CA PRO A 144 -10.97 -13.77 -11.50
C PRO A 144 -12.41 -14.00 -11.03
N LEU A 145 -12.67 -13.94 -9.72
CA LEU A 145 -14.01 -14.12 -9.17
C LEU A 145 -14.97 -13.03 -9.67
N ALA A 146 -14.50 -11.78 -9.74
CA ALA A 146 -15.29 -10.65 -10.25
C ALA A 146 -15.73 -10.83 -11.72
N ARG A 147 -15.00 -11.62 -12.50
CA ARG A 147 -15.42 -11.98 -13.86
C ARG A 147 -16.70 -12.81 -13.87
N ASN A 148 -16.85 -13.72 -12.91
CA ASN A 148 -17.96 -14.66 -12.86
C ASN A 148 -19.19 -14.07 -12.16
N ILE A 149 -19.01 -13.39 -11.02
CA ILE A 149 -20.09 -12.91 -10.18
C ILE A 149 -20.23 -11.37 -10.15
N GLY A 150 -19.33 -10.67 -10.86
CA GLY A 150 -19.28 -9.20 -10.83
C GLY A 150 -18.60 -8.64 -9.57
N TRP A 151 -18.39 -7.33 -9.57
CA TRP A 151 -17.76 -6.62 -8.43
C TRP A 151 -18.72 -6.33 -7.26
N LYS A 152 -20.03 -6.27 -7.51
CA LYS A 152 -21.01 -5.91 -6.47
C LYS A 152 -20.96 -6.85 -5.26
N PRO A 153 -21.02 -8.18 -5.40
CA PRO A 153 -20.94 -9.09 -4.25
C PRO A 153 -19.61 -8.95 -3.47
N ILE A 154 -18.49 -8.81 -4.19
CA ILE A 154 -17.16 -8.67 -3.57
C ILE A 154 -17.10 -7.39 -2.72
N LEU A 155 -17.59 -6.27 -3.26
CA LEU A 155 -17.59 -5.00 -2.54
C LEU A 155 -18.55 -5.02 -1.36
N TRP A 156 -19.73 -5.64 -1.48
CA TRP A 156 -20.67 -5.80 -0.37
C TRP A 156 -20.11 -6.69 0.74
N THR A 157 -19.47 -7.81 0.39
CA THR A 157 -18.79 -8.67 1.38
C THR A 157 -17.67 -7.90 2.08
N SER A 158 -16.87 -7.17 1.30
CA SER A 158 -15.80 -6.34 1.82
C SER A 158 -16.32 -5.22 2.73
N PHE A 159 -17.43 -4.58 2.38
CA PHE A 159 -18.09 -3.59 3.19
C PHE A 159 -18.66 -4.21 4.49
N ALA A 160 -19.26 -5.39 4.42
CA ALA A 160 -19.76 -6.10 5.60
C ALA A 160 -18.63 -6.40 6.60
N PHE A 161 -17.47 -6.85 6.15
CA PHE A 161 -16.30 -7.03 7.02
C PHE A 161 -15.78 -5.71 7.61
N TRP A 162 -15.81 -4.62 6.86
CA TRP A 162 -15.49 -3.30 7.40
C TRP A 162 -16.48 -2.88 8.49
N VAL A 163 -17.78 -3.12 8.30
CA VAL A 163 -18.79 -2.87 9.34
C VAL A 163 -18.52 -3.75 10.58
N LEU A 164 -18.29 -5.05 10.39
CA LEU A 164 -17.99 -5.97 11.50
C LEU A 164 -16.74 -5.54 12.27
N ALA A 165 -15.74 -4.99 11.58
CA ALA A 165 -14.53 -4.47 12.22
C ALA A 165 -14.82 -3.33 13.21
N GLN A 166 -15.86 -2.51 12.95
CA GLN A 166 -16.30 -1.45 13.87
C GLN A 166 -16.89 -2.02 15.19
N PHE A 167 -17.37 -3.26 15.17
CA PHE A 167 -17.99 -3.95 16.32
C PHE A 167 -17.05 -5.01 16.95
N GLY A 168 -15.73 -4.87 16.80
CA GLY A 168 -14.77 -5.70 17.50
C GLY A 168 -14.51 -7.08 16.86
N PHE A 169 -14.76 -7.25 15.57
CA PHE A 169 -14.49 -8.49 14.84
C PHE A 169 -13.02 -8.96 14.99
N ARG A 170 -12.06 -8.03 15.03
CA ARG A 170 -10.65 -8.32 15.31
C ARG A 170 -10.44 -8.99 16.67
N SER A 171 -11.17 -8.58 17.70
CA SER A 171 -11.09 -9.21 19.04
C SER A 171 -11.68 -10.61 19.03
N ALA A 172 -12.76 -10.83 18.26
CA ALA A 172 -13.33 -12.16 18.07
C ALA A 172 -12.38 -13.10 17.31
N GLU A 173 -11.73 -12.60 16.23
CA GLU A 173 -10.69 -13.31 15.50
C GLU A 173 -9.54 -13.71 16.43
N HIS A 174 -9.03 -12.77 17.24
CA HIS A 174 -7.96 -13.03 18.20
C HIS A 174 -8.37 -14.10 19.21
N THR A 175 -9.58 -14.01 19.80
CA THR A 175 -10.10 -15.01 20.74
C THR A 175 -10.19 -16.40 20.09
N PHE A 176 -10.65 -16.47 18.84
CA PHE A 176 -10.68 -17.70 18.05
C PHE A 176 -9.26 -18.25 17.84
N MET A 177 -8.31 -17.41 17.43
CA MET A 177 -6.92 -17.82 17.25
C MET A 177 -6.31 -18.37 18.53
N MET A 178 -6.48 -17.68 19.67
CA MET A 178 -5.99 -18.12 20.98
C MET A 178 -6.55 -19.46 21.40
N ARG A 179 -7.76 -19.80 20.94
CA ARG A 179 -8.40 -21.09 21.27
C ARG A 179 -7.90 -22.26 20.44
N TYR A 180 -7.58 -22.05 19.17
CA TYR A 180 -7.30 -23.12 18.20
C TYR A 180 -5.85 -23.18 17.71
N ILE A 181 -5.10 -22.11 17.89
CA ILE A 181 -3.69 -22.02 17.49
C ILE A 181 -2.85 -21.90 18.77
N PRO A 182 -1.73 -22.64 18.90
CA PRO A 182 -0.86 -22.58 20.08
C PRO A 182 -0.04 -21.28 20.09
N THR A 183 -0.73 -20.13 20.09
CA THR A 183 -0.13 -18.80 20.20
C THR A 183 -0.52 -18.15 21.53
N ARG A 184 0.32 -17.24 22.04
CA ARG A 184 0.04 -16.39 23.20
C ARG A 184 0.20 -14.91 22.85
N ILE A 185 0.08 -14.59 21.56
CA ILE A 185 0.27 -13.23 21.11
C ILE A 185 -0.84 -12.32 21.65
N PRO A 186 -0.51 -11.19 22.28
CA PRO A 186 -1.50 -10.17 22.66
C PRO A 186 -2.11 -9.49 21.43
N LEU A 187 -3.33 -9.01 21.57
CA LEU A 187 -4.06 -8.37 20.44
C LEU A 187 -3.31 -7.17 19.85
N ASN A 188 -2.62 -6.37 20.69
CA ASN A 188 -1.83 -5.22 20.25
C ASN A 188 -0.61 -5.61 19.41
N GLU A 189 -0.09 -6.83 19.57
CA GLU A 189 1.07 -7.34 18.83
C GLU A 189 0.70 -7.95 17.45
N MET A 190 -0.60 -8.06 17.16
CA MET A 190 -1.09 -8.44 15.83
C MET A 190 -1.07 -7.27 14.81
N GLY A 191 -0.30 -6.24 15.11
CA GLY A 191 -0.14 -5.04 14.30
C GLY A 191 -1.13 -3.92 14.66
N SER A 192 -0.74 -2.70 14.37
CA SER A 192 -1.54 -1.51 14.70
C SER A 192 -2.78 -1.36 13.79
N PHE A 193 -2.72 -1.91 12.59
CA PHE A 193 -3.79 -1.75 11.60
C PHE A 193 -4.73 -2.94 11.57
N ASP A 194 -6.02 -2.68 11.72
CA ASP A 194 -7.06 -3.70 11.51
C ASP A 194 -7.13 -4.08 10.02
N LEU A 195 -6.84 -5.35 9.73
CA LEU A 195 -6.86 -5.91 8.38
C LEU A 195 -8.28 -5.85 7.78
N TRP A 196 -9.30 -6.20 8.59
CA TRP A 196 -10.69 -6.29 8.18
C TRP A 196 -11.29 -4.94 7.85
N ALA A 197 -10.86 -3.90 8.56
CA ALA A 197 -11.24 -2.53 8.26
C ALA A 197 -10.59 -2.03 6.95
N ARG A 198 -9.29 -2.27 6.79
CA ARG A 198 -8.54 -1.71 5.65
C ARG A 198 -8.72 -2.46 4.34
N GLN A 199 -9.17 -3.72 4.37
CA GLN A 199 -9.44 -4.48 3.16
C GLN A 199 -10.54 -3.82 2.31
N PHE A 200 -11.50 -3.10 2.92
CA PHE A 200 -12.53 -2.39 2.17
C PHE A 200 -11.92 -1.25 1.33
N LEU A 201 -11.03 -0.46 1.91
CA LEU A 201 -10.29 0.57 1.19
C LEU A 201 -9.45 -0.02 0.04
N TRP A 202 -8.86 -1.19 0.28
CA TRP A 202 -8.09 -1.91 -0.73
C TRP A 202 -8.98 -2.40 -1.88
N PHE A 203 -10.06 -3.13 -1.62
CA PHE A 203 -10.91 -3.67 -2.68
C PHE A 203 -11.67 -2.59 -3.44
N ALA A 204 -12.07 -1.49 -2.79
CA ALA A 204 -12.60 -0.31 -3.46
C ALA A 204 -11.55 0.28 -4.43
N GLY A 205 -10.29 0.37 -4.00
CA GLY A 205 -9.18 0.80 -4.86
C GLY A 205 -8.92 -0.16 -6.02
N VAL A 206 -8.90 -1.48 -5.79
CA VAL A 206 -8.72 -2.49 -6.85
C VAL A 206 -9.86 -2.41 -7.87
N TRP A 207 -11.11 -2.37 -7.42
CA TRP A 207 -12.28 -2.20 -8.28
C TRP A 207 -12.18 -0.94 -9.15
N LEU A 208 -11.87 0.19 -8.54
CA LEU A 208 -11.70 1.45 -9.27
C LEU A 208 -10.55 1.37 -10.29
N GLY A 209 -9.49 0.65 -9.96
CA GLY A 209 -8.36 0.38 -10.85
C GLY A 209 -8.75 -0.48 -12.06
N VAL A 210 -9.56 -1.50 -11.85
CA VAL A 210 -10.13 -2.33 -12.91
C VAL A 210 -11.04 -1.51 -13.82
N ARG A 211 -11.96 -0.72 -13.25
CA ARG A 211 -12.81 0.19 -14.01
C ARG A 211 -11.99 1.19 -14.83
N TRP A 212 -10.91 1.71 -14.26
CA TRP A 212 -9.99 2.59 -14.98
C TRP A 212 -9.21 1.90 -16.10
N ALA A 213 -9.03 0.60 -16.04
CA ALA A 213 -8.43 -0.17 -17.13
C ALA A 213 -9.40 -0.42 -18.28
N GLN A 214 -10.68 -0.61 -17.96
CA GLN A 214 -11.76 -0.90 -18.91
C GLN A 214 -12.21 0.35 -19.66
N GLU A 215 -12.34 1.46 -18.96
CA GLU A 215 -12.90 2.71 -19.52
C GLU A 215 -12.24 3.96 -18.91
N SER A 216 -12.44 5.10 -19.54
CA SER A 216 -12.06 6.38 -18.95
C SER A 216 -13.04 6.73 -17.83
N LEU A 217 -12.52 6.79 -16.60
CA LEU A 217 -13.34 7.17 -15.45
C LEU A 217 -13.58 8.68 -15.44
N PRO A 218 -14.82 9.15 -15.29
CA PRO A 218 -15.15 10.58 -15.21
C PRO A 218 -14.83 11.14 -13.81
N LEU A 219 -13.60 10.90 -13.32
CA LEU A 219 -13.18 11.26 -11.95
C LEU A 219 -13.33 12.76 -11.68
N GLU A 220 -13.03 13.61 -12.67
CA GLU A 220 -13.18 15.06 -12.51
C GLU A 220 -14.64 15.46 -12.40
N THR A 221 -15.52 14.83 -13.16
CA THR A 221 -16.96 15.10 -13.10
C THR A 221 -17.53 14.70 -11.73
N TRP A 222 -17.13 13.52 -11.24
CA TRP A 222 -17.54 13.07 -9.89
C TRP A 222 -16.99 13.98 -8.80
N ALA A 223 -15.71 14.36 -8.89
CA ALA A 223 -15.08 15.25 -7.93
C ALA A 223 -15.71 16.65 -7.95
N ARG A 224 -16.04 17.19 -9.12
CA ARG A 224 -16.75 18.49 -9.25
C ARG A 224 -18.14 18.44 -8.61
N ARG A 225 -18.91 17.37 -8.84
CA ARG A 225 -20.22 17.19 -8.21
C ARG A 225 -20.11 17.06 -6.69
N ALA A 226 -19.04 16.45 -6.18
CA ALA A 226 -18.78 16.28 -4.77
C ALA A 226 -17.99 17.47 -4.16
N ALA A 227 -17.65 18.51 -4.90
CA ALA A 227 -16.74 19.57 -4.46
C ALA A 227 -17.22 20.27 -3.18
N ILE A 228 -18.48 20.70 -3.14
CA ILE A 228 -19.05 21.38 -1.96
C ILE A 228 -19.08 20.45 -0.75
N PRO A 229 -19.71 19.26 -0.80
CA PRO A 229 -19.68 18.36 0.35
C PRO A 229 -18.27 17.92 0.75
N ALA A 230 -17.36 17.75 -0.21
CA ALA A 230 -15.97 17.42 0.09
C ALA A 230 -15.26 18.53 0.87
N VAL A 231 -15.45 19.80 0.51
CA VAL A 231 -14.90 20.93 1.27
C VAL A 231 -15.51 20.97 2.68
N VAL A 232 -16.83 20.84 2.79
CA VAL A 232 -17.52 20.87 4.11
C VAL A 232 -17.01 19.75 5.01
N ILE A 233 -16.92 18.51 4.51
CA ILE A 233 -16.41 17.36 5.28
C ILE A 233 -14.95 17.58 5.67
N ALA A 234 -14.09 17.99 4.74
CA ALA A 234 -12.66 18.19 5.02
C ALA A 234 -12.45 19.31 6.07
N VAL A 235 -13.18 20.42 5.95
CA VAL A 235 -13.11 21.53 6.95
C VAL A 235 -13.63 21.06 8.31
N PHE A 236 -14.77 20.38 8.35
CA PHE A 236 -15.31 19.80 9.59
C PHE A 236 -14.31 18.86 10.25
N CYS A 237 -13.76 17.90 9.51
CA CYS A 237 -12.77 16.94 10.00
C CYS A 237 -11.50 17.65 10.48
N PHE A 238 -11.04 18.67 9.76
CA PHE A 238 -9.89 19.48 10.18
C PHE A 238 -10.14 20.20 11.52
N ILE A 239 -11.30 20.83 11.68
CA ILE A 239 -11.66 21.55 12.92
C ILE A 239 -11.77 20.56 14.09
N ILE A 240 -12.49 19.46 13.92
CA ILE A 240 -12.66 18.44 14.98
C ILE A 240 -11.28 17.86 15.37
N ARG A 241 -10.45 17.53 14.40
CA ARG A 241 -9.09 17.02 14.67
C ARG A 241 -8.24 18.00 15.49
N ARG A 242 -8.36 19.29 15.21
CA ARG A 242 -7.66 20.34 15.99
C ARG A 242 -8.23 20.46 17.40
N LYS A 243 -9.56 20.43 17.55
CA LYS A 243 -10.21 20.48 18.86
C LYS A 243 -9.89 19.26 19.72
N LEU A 244 -9.83 18.04 19.12
CA LEU A 244 -9.39 16.83 19.83
C LEU A 244 -7.93 16.95 20.32
N ALA A 245 -7.06 17.57 19.57
CA ALA A 245 -5.69 17.85 19.99
C ALA A 245 -5.61 18.84 21.18
N HIS A 246 -6.68 19.61 21.42
CA HIS A 246 -6.83 20.55 22.53
C HIS A 246 -7.77 20.05 23.64
N GLY A 247 -8.02 18.73 23.72
CA GLY A 247 -8.73 18.12 24.85
C GLY A 247 -10.25 17.98 24.66
N LEU A 248 -10.77 18.10 23.43
CA LEU A 248 -12.17 17.73 23.16
C LEU A 248 -12.33 16.22 23.32
N GLU A 249 -13.21 15.78 24.18
CA GLU A 249 -13.59 14.37 24.35
C GLU A 249 -14.87 14.08 23.56
N LEU A 250 -14.87 12.98 22.82
CA LEU A 250 -16.01 12.56 21.99
C LEU A 250 -16.84 11.48 22.66
N GLY A 251 -16.36 10.88 23.75
CA GLY A 251 -17.05 9.82 24.48
C GLY A 251 -17.47 8.67 23.58
N ALA A 252 -18.75 8.35 23.58
CA ALA A 252 -19.29 7.25 22.77
C ALA A 252 -19.09 7.40 21.24
N PHE A 253 -18.73 8.57 20.74
CA PHE A 253 -18.52 8.81 19.30
C PHE A 253 -17.08 8.65 18.86
N GLU A 254 -16.13 8.27 19.73
CA GLU A 254 -14.73 8.08 19.37
C GLU A 254 -14.50 7.06 18.27
N PHE A 255 -15.31 5.97 18.23
CA PHE A 255 -15.24 4.95 17.20
C PHE A 255 -15.41 5.48 15.78
N LEU A 256 -16.18 6.57 15.59
CA LEU A 256 -16.40 7.18 14.29
C LEU A 256 -15.10 7.74 13.68
N PHE A 257 -14.16 8.12 14.54
CA PHE A 257 -12.90 8.77 14.18
C PHE A 257 -11.69 7.83 14.37
N ASP A 258 -11.93 6.58 14.79
CA ASP A 258 -10.86 5.67 15.13
C ASP A 258 -9.90 5.43 13.96
N LYS A 259 -8.62 5.55 14.27
CA LYS A 259 -7.53 5.35 13.30
C LYS A 259 -7.32 3.87 12.98
N TRP A 260 -7.47 3.03 13.98
CA TRP A 260 -7.07 1.62 13.87
C TRP A 260 -8.10 0.79 13.11
N HIS A 261 -9.39 1.03 13.34
CA HIS A 261 -10.51 0.37 12.68
C HIS A 261 -11.05 1.15 11.46
N LEU A 262 -10.36 2.22 11.04
CA LEU A 262 -10.78 3.05 9.89
C LEU A 262 -12.24 3.52 10.01
N GLY A 263 -12.51 4.27 11.09
CA GLY A 263 -13.87 4.72 11.44
C GLY A 263 -14.62 5.43 10.31
N PRO A 264 -15.97 5.47 10.36
CA PRO A 264 -16.80 6.00 9.28
C PRO A 264 -16.48 7.44 8.87
N ILE A 265 -16.26 8.34 9.83
CA ILE A 265 -15.92 9.74 9.54
C ILE A 265 -14.54 9.82 8.86
N ARG A 266 -13.59 8.97 9.25
CA ARG A 266 -12.29 8.88 8.61
C ARG A 266 -12.37 8.43 7.15
N MET A 267 -13.27 7.49 6.83
CA MET A 267 -13.54 7.09 5.44
C MET A 267 -14.15 8.22 4.61
N LEU A 268 -15.07 8.99 5.20
CA LEU A 268 -15.65 10.16 4.54
C LEU A 268 -14.61 11.25 4.32
N ASP A 269 -13.76 11.53 5.31
CA ASP A 269 -12.65 12.48 5.19
C ASP A 269 -11.66 12.05 4.09
N PHE A 270 -11.31 10.76 4.04
CA PHE A 270 -10.48 10.22 2.97
C PHE A 270 -11.10 10.44 1.57
N ALA A 271 -12.40 10.16 1.42
CA ALA A 271 -13.12 10.37 0.16
C ALA A 271 -13.16 11.86 -0.23
N ALA A 272 -13.38 12.74 0.74
CA ALA A 272 -13.38 14.18 0.56
C ALA A 272 -12.01 14.71 0.11
N VAL A 273 -10.94 14.34 0.84
CA VAL A 273 -9.56 14.71 0.49
C VAL A 273 -9.17 14.16 -0.89
N ALA A 274 -9.54 12.92 -1.21
CA ALA A 274 -9.30 12.33 -2.53
C ALA A 274 -9.99 13.10 -3.65
N ALA A 275 -11.25 13.52 -3.46
CA ALA A 275 -11.99 14.35 -4.42
C ALA A 275 -11.30 15.73 -4.62
N LEU A 276 -10.91 16.39 -3.55
CA LEU A 276 -10.19 17.67 -3.61
C LEU A 276 -8.82 17.53 -4.30
N LEU A 277 -8.10 16.43 -4.08
CA LEU A 277 -6.84 16.14 -4.77
C LEU A 277 -7.05 15.87 -6.28
N ILE A 278 -8.18 15.30 -6.68
CA ILE A 278 -8.52 15.14 -8.10
C ILE A 278 -8.76 16.52 -8.73
N LEU A 279 -9.46 17.42 -8.06
CA LEU A 279 -9.71 18.78 -8.55
C LEU A 279 -8.42 19.62 -8.63
N SER A 280 -7.46 19.40 -7.74
CA SER A 280 -6.16 20.07 -7.74
C SER A 280 -5.16 19.54 -8.78
N ARG A 281 -5.52 18.54 -9.58
CA ARG A 281 -4.63 17.92 -10.60
C ARG A 281 -3.92 18.90 -11.54
N PRO A 282 -4.55 19.97 -12.05
CA PRO A 282 -3.85 20.93 -12.91
C PRO A 282 -2.62 21.54 -12.21
N ILE A 283 -2.76 21.88 -10.93
CA ILE A 283 -1.71 22.47 -10.10
C ILE A 283 -0.61 21.44 -9.78
N THR A 284 -1.02 20.20 -9.45
CA THR A 284 -0.08 19.13 -9.07
C THR A 284 0.72 18.56 -10.25
N LYS A 285 0.24 18.66 -11.48
CA LYS A 285 1.00 18.28 -12.69
C LYS A 285 2.21 19.17 -12.91
N THR A 286 2.08 20.46 -12.61
CA THR A 286 3.16 21.45 -12.75
C THR A 286 4.23 21.27 -11.67
N ALA A 287 3.85 20.73 -10.51
CA ALA A 287 4.72 20.50 -9.36
C ALA A 287 5.38 19.09 -9.35
N ALA A 288 5.34 18.34 -10.46
CA ALA A 288 5.95 17.00 -10.53
C ALA A 288 7.47 17.11 -10.54
N ILE A 289 8.06 17.14 -9.34
CA ILE A 289 9.50 17.19 -9.12
C ILE A 289 10.07 15.80 -9.42
N ARG A 290 11.10 15.72 -10.27
CA ARG A 290 11.79 14.46 -10.64
C ARG A 290 12.11 13.54 -9.46
N PRO A 291 12.63 14.03 -8.32
CA PRO A 291 12.88 13.19 -7.15
C PRO A 291 11.65 12.43 -6.64
N LEU A 292 10.49 13.08 -6.58
CA LEU A 292 9.25 12.43 -6.11
C LEU A 292 8.75 11.34 -7.08
N VAL A 293 9.00 11.51 -8.37
CA VAL A 293 8.68 10.49 -9.38
C VAL A 293 9.56 9.28 -9.18
N LEU A 294 10.87 9.47 -9.00
CA LEU A 294 11.84 8.40 -8.73
C LEU A 294 11.50 7.61 -7.46
N LEU A 295 11.20 8.30 -6.35
CA LEU A 295 10.76 7.65 -5.11
C LEU A 295 9.51 6.78 -5.33
N GLY A 296 8.56 7.26 -6.13
CA GLY A 296 7.33 6.53 -6.42
C GLY A 296 7.51 5.30 -7.31
N GLN A 297 8.52 5.29 -8.20
CA GLN A 297 8.86 4.15 -9.06
C GLN A 297 9.43 2.99 -8.25
N SER A 298 10.38 3.25 -7.36
CA SER A 298 11.04 2.25 -6.51
C SER A 298 10.45 2.22 -5.10
N SER A 299 9.11 2.29 -5.00
CA SER A 299 8.40 2.56 -3.74
C SER A 299 8.66 1.53 -2.64
N LEU A 300 8.82 0.24 -2.97
CA LEU A 300 9.05 -0.81 -1.98
C LEU A 300 10.45 -0.71 -1.35
N GLN A 301 11.49 -0.55 -2.18
CA GLN A 301 12.87 -0.42 -1.73
C GLN A 301 13.06 0.84 -0.88
N VAL A 302 12.51 1.95 -1.36
CA VAL A 302 12.52 3.24 -0.64
C VAL A 302 11.81 3.12 0.70
N PHE A 303 10.66 2.41 0.74
CA PHE A 303 9.93 2.13 1.99
C PHE A 303 10.77 1.31 2.97
N CYS A 304 11.45 0.25 2.52
CA CYS A 304 12.29 -0.56 3.39
C CYS A 304 13.49 0.24 3.95
N VAL A 305 14.11 1.06 3.11
CA VAL A 305 15.25 1.88 3.56
C VAL A 305 14.82 2.89 4.64
N HIS A 306 13.70 3.58 4.47
CA HIS A 306 13.26 4.52 5.52
C HIS A 306 12.95 3.82 6.85
N LEU A 307 12.45 2.57 6.83
CA LEU A 307 12.23 1.80 8.06
C LEU A 307 13.55 1.52 8.80
N LEU A 308 14.63 1.20 8.08
CA LEU A 308 15.96 1.04 8.72
C LEU A 308 16.38 2.34 9.43
N PHE A 309 16.10 3.50 8.84
CA PHE A 309 16.37 4.79 9.49
C PHE A 309 15.41 5.06 10.66
N CYS A 310 14.18 4.54 10.65
CA CYS A 310 13.31 4.60 11.83
C CYS A 310 13.90 3.81 13.00
N PHE A 311 14.41 2.59 12.77
CA PHE A 311 15.13 1.82 13.78
C PHE A 311 16.36 2.56 14.31
N ALA A 312 17.18 3.13 13.40
CA ALA A 312 18.33 3.95 13.79
C ALA A 312 17.89 5.17 14.62
N GLY A 313 16.82 5.85 14.24
CA GLY A 313 16.25 6.96 14.99
C GLY A 313 15.82 6.56 16.40
N LEU A 314 15.11 5.44 16.57
CA LEU A 314 14.72 4.90 17.86
C LEU A 314 15.94 4.54 18.72
N THR A 315 16.99 4.01 18.10
CA THR A 315 18.27 3.74 18.79
C THR A 315 18.92 5.04 19.31
N LEU A 316 18.97 6.08 18.47
CA LEU A 316 19.57 7.38 18.82
C LEU A 316 18.75 8.20 19.83
N MET A 317 17.46 7.94 19.88
CA MET A 317 16.53 8.63 20.78
C MET A 317 16.81 8.28 22.26
N GLY A 318 17.19 7.04 22.56
CA GLY A 318 17.38 6.56 23.93
C GLY A 318 16.11 6.73 24.75
N ASN A 319 16.23 7.35 25.92
CA ASN A 319 15.11 7.63 26.84
C ASN A 319 14.31 8.91 26.49
N ALA A 320 14.74 9.69 25.50
CA ALA A 320 14.00 10.86 25.09
C ALA A 320 12.71 10.48 24.36
N SER A 321 11.69 11.31 24.45
CA SER A 321 10.43 11.11 23.71
C SER A 321 10.57 11.39 22.20
N MET A 322 11.50 12.28 21.83
CA MET A 322 11.79 12.67 20.44
C MET A 322 13.24 13.15 20.31
N LEU A 323 13.79 13.02 19.11
CA LEU A 323 15.06 13.64 18.75
C LEU A 323 14.89 15.15 18.54
N ASN A 324 15.83 15.93 19.09
CA ASN A 324 15.82 17.37 19.01
C ASN A 324 17.10 17.93 18.36
N GLY A 325 17.04 19.20 17.96
CA GLY A 325 18.19 19.96 17.46
C GLY A 325 18.83 19.32 16.22
N TRP A 326 20.17 19.31 16.17
CA TRP A 326 20.94 18.82 15.04
C TRP A 326 20.75 17.31 14.76
N ARG A 327 20.45 16.50 15.79
CA ARG A 327 20.24 15.06 15.65
C ARG A 327 19.03 14.73 14.79
N GLN A 328 17.90 15.43 15.01
CA GLN A 328 16.71 15.24 14.15
C GLN A 328 16.98 15.69 12.71
N PHE A 329 17.66 16.83 12.52
CA PHE A 329 17.98 17.33 11.18
C PHE A 329 18.89 16.37 10.42
N THR A 330 19.92 15.83 11.08
CA THR A 330 20.82 14.82 10.50
C THR A 330 20.05 13.55 10.13
N LEU A 331 19.23 13.02 11.02
CA LEU A 331 18.44 11.81 10.77
C LEU A 331 17.51 12.00 9.56
N VAL A 332 16.78 13.10 9.50
CA VAL A 332 15.87 13.41 8.38
C VAL A 332 16.67 13.55 7.08
N SER A 333 17.74 14.32 7.07
CA SER A 333 18.57 14.53 5.88
C SER A 333 19.20 13.23 5.37
N MET A 334 19.74 12.40 6.26
CA MET A 334 20.30 11.09 5.91
C MET A 334 19.22 10.15 5.37
N THR A 335 18.03 10.13 5.99
CA THR A 335 16.92 9.32 5.52
C THR A 335 16.52 9.68 4.10
N PHE A 336 16.28 10.96 3.82
CA PHE A 336 15.89 11.38 2.47
C PHE A 336 16.98 11.20 1.43
N THR A 337 18.23 11.43 1.81
CA THR A 337 19.38 11.15 0.93
C THR A 337 19.45 9.67 0.59
N ALA A 338 19.34 8.78 1.57
CA ALA A 338 19.35 7.34 1.36
C ALA A 338 18.15 6.87 0.51
N MET A 339 16.94 7.41 0.76
CA MET A 339 15.75 7.14 -0.05
C MET A 339 15.98 7.55 -1.53
N LEU A 340 16.56 8.70 -1.79
CA LEU A 340 16.84 9.19 -3.15
C LEU A 340 17.93 8.37 -3.85
N ILE A 341 18.99 8.00 -3.13
CA ILE A 341 20.07 7.13 -3.66
C ILE A 341 19.45 5.78 -4.04
N THR A 342 18.68 5.17 -3.14
CA THR A 342 17.99 3.90 -3.39
C THR A 342 17.08 3.99 -4.61
N ALA A 343 16.25 5.03 -4.70
CA ALA A 343 15.38 5.25 -5.84
C ALA A 343 16.16 5.36 -7.16
N LYS A 344 17.30 6.06 -7.16
CA LYS A 344 18.16 6.24 -8.35
C LYS A 344 18.83 4.93 -8.79
N ILE A 345 19.24 4.09 -7.84
CA ILE A 345 19.87 2.79 -8.13
C ILE A 345 18.83 1.85 -8.77
N PHE A 346 17.68 1.68 -8.13
CA PHE A 346 16.69 0.73 -8.58
C PHE A 346 15.95 1.18 -9.85
N SER A 347 15.72 2.47 -10.06
CA SER A 347 15.12 2.96 -11.31
C SER A 347 16.02 2.72 -12.54
N LYS A 348 17.35 2.82 -12.36
CA LYS A 348 18.32 2.48 -13.43
C LYS A 348 18.32 0.99 -13.75
N SER A 349 18.21 0.13 -12.73
CA SER A 349 18.18 -1.32 -12.89
C SER A 349 16.93 -1.78 -13.66
N GLU A 350 15.75 -1.24 -13.34
CA GLU A 350 14.50 -1.54 -14.06
C GLU A 350 14.59 -1.10 -15.53
N ALA A 351 15.09 0.11 -15.81
CA ALA A 351 15.25 0.59 -17.18
C ALA A 351 16.25 -0.26 -18.00
N LYS A 352 17.29 -0.79 -17.36
CA LYS A 352 18.27 -1.70 -18.02
C LYS A 352 17.62 -3.05 -18.36
N ASN A 353 16.84 -3.62 -17.43
CA ASN A 353 16.15 -4.90 -17.64
C ASN A 353 15.08 -4.80 -18.73
N GLU A 354 14.33 -3.69 -18.80
CA GLU A 354 13.36 -3.45 -19.89
C GLU A 354 14.05 -3.35 -21.26
N ARG A 355 15.21 -2.71 -21.37
CA ARG A 355 15.99 -2.63 -22.61
C ARG A 355 16.48 -4.00 -23.04
N GLN A 356 17.02 -4.79 -22.12
CA GLN A 356 17.50 -6.15 -22.41
C GLN A 356 16.35 -7.08 -22.83
N GLY A 357 15.19 -7.01 -22.19
CA GLY A 357 14.01 -7.77 -22.59
C GLY A 357 13.51 -7.42 -24.00
N LYS A 358 13.51 -6.16 -24.38
CA LYS A 358 13.17 -5.72 -25.73
C LYS A 358 14.16 -6.18 -26.78
N THR A 359 15.46 -6.19 -26.47
CA THR A 359 16.52 -6.64 -27.38
C THR A 359 16.41 -8.15 -27.63
N GLN A 360 16.11 -8.95 -26.60
CA GLN A 360 15.89 -10.39 -26.75
C GLN A 360 14.67 -10.74 -27.60
N ILE A 361 13.59 -9.97 -27.49
CA ILE A 361 12.38 -10.17 -28.32
C ILE A 361 12.68 -9.81 -29.79
N SER A 362 13.45 -8.76 -30.05
CA SER A 362 13.82 -8.35 -31.41
C SER A 362 14.86 -9.26 -32.05
N SER A 363 15.71 -9.93 -31.29
CA SER A 363 16.72 -10.89 -31.80
C SER A 363 16.17 -12.31 -31.95
N GLY A 364 15.03 -12.64 -31.33
CA GLY A 364 14.35 -13.94 -31.44
C GLY A 364 13.40 -14.07 -32.64
N SER A 365 13.11 -12.97 -33.35
CA SER A 365 12.35 -12.99 -34.61
C SER A 365 13.30 -13.13 -35.81
N GLY A 366 13.97 -14.28 -35.91
CA GLY A 366 14.59 -14.71 -37.17
C GLY A 366 13.50 -14.95 -38.23
N PRO A 367 13.79 -14.67 -39.51
CA PRO A 367 12.78 -14.77 -40.56
C PRO A 367 12.24 -16.19 -40.63
N ALA A 368 10.93 -16.35 -40.46
CA ALA A 368 10.24 -17.59 -40.71
C ALA A 368 10.53 -17.97 -42.15
N ARG A 369 11.27 -19.09 -42.32
CA ARG A 369 11.51 -19.74 -43.61
C ARG A 369 10.16 -20.14 -44.17
N VAL A 370 9.72 -19.38 -45.18
CA VAL A 370 8.58 -19.76 -46.03
C VAL A 370 9.05 -20.98 -46.84
N THR A 371 8.71 -22.17 -46.39
CA THR A 371 8.76 -23.36 -47.21
C THR A 371 7.56 -23.32 -48.16
N ASN A 372 7.84 -22.94 -49.40
CA ASN A 372 6.96 -23.22 -50.54
C ASN A 372 6.67 -24.72 -50.60
N LEU A 373 5.41 -25.09 -50.36
CA LEU A 373 4.83 -26.31 -50.89
C LEU A 373 3.73 -25.86 -51.86
N GLY A 374 4.10 -26.02 -53.14
CA GLY A 374 3.20 -25.76 -54.24
C GLY A 374 2.13 -26.85 -54.41
N VAL A 375 1.31 -26.63 -55.43
CA VAL A 375 0.25 -27.40 -56.08
C VAL A 375 -1.14 -26.91 -55.65
N GLY A 376 -1.77 -26.10 -56.47
CA GLY A 376 -2.44 -26.48 -57.68
C GLY A 376 -3.91 -26.18 -57.61
N SER A 377 -4.35 -25.54 -58.57
CA SER A 377 -5.66 -25.46 -59.22
C SER A 377 -6.44 -24.14 -59.10
N GLU A 378 -6.45 -23.56 -60.27
CA GLU A 378 -7.36 -22.57 -60.82
C GLU A 378 -8.82 -22.74 -60.41
N GLN A 379 -9.49 -21.65 -60.07
CA GLN A 379 -10.80 -21.35 -60.70
C GLN A 379 -11.02 -19.83 -60.72
N ARG A 380 -10.98 -19.32 -61.96
CA ARG A 380 -11.55 -18.05 -62.38
C ARG A 380 -13.03 -18.02 -62.06
N PHE A 381 -13.53 -16.98 -61.49
CA PHE A 381 -14.89 -16.51 -61.76
C PHE A 381 -14.95 -15.02 -61.96
N ASP A 382 -15.61 -14.70 -62.97
CA ASP A 382 -15.70 -13.53 -63.80
C ASP A 382 -16.43 -12.35 -63.12
N SER A 383 -15.99 -11.19 -63.48
CA SER A 383 -16.64 -9.91 -63.24
C SER A 383 -17.90 -9.77 -64.07
N SER A 384 -18.99 -9.36 -63.50
CA SER A 384 -19.84 -8.33 -64.17
C SER A 384 -21.08 -7.94 -63.37
N ARG A 385 -21.29 -6.64 -63.28
CA ARG A 385 -22.55 -5.88 -63.29
C ARG A 385 -23.63 -6.24 -62.26
N SER A 386 -24.11 -5.28 -61.47
CA SER A 386 -25.08 -4.33 -61.94
C SER A 386 -25.39 -3.26 -60.90
N LYS A 387 -25.46 -2.04 -61.31
CA LYS A 387 -26.15 -0.92 -60.66
C LYS A 387 -27.66 -1.19 -60.66
N VAL A 388 -28.35 -0.49 -59.74
CA VAL A 388 -29.73 0.03 -59.75
C VAL A 388 -30.52 -0.37 -58.50
N GLY A 389 -31.06 0.61 -57.83
CA GLY A 389 -32.14 0.60 -56.84
C GLY A 389 -31.81 1.38 -55.59
#